data_38b83ae414b21972faac38b6c8a1d5fb
#
_entry.id   38b83ae414b21972faac38b6c8a1d5fb
#
_cell.length_a   1.000
_cell.length_b   1.000
_cell.length_c   1.000
_cell.angle_alpha   90.00
_cell.angle_beta   90.00
_cell.angle_gamma   90.00
#
_symmetry.space_group_name_H-M   'P 1'
#
loop_
_entity.id
_entity.type
_entity.pdbx_description
1 polymer ?
#
loop_
_entity_poly.entity_id
_entity_poly.type
_entity_poly.pdbx_seq_one_letter_code
_entity_poly.pdbx_strand_id
1 'polypeptide(L)' 'MIEVGNIVKSKYLVENHVARIGLVVKIGGSKSDLAQVYWPHSRSTGWVKCEDMEVVDEAR' A
#
# COMPACT_ATOMS: atom_id res chain seq x y z
N MET A 1 11.00 0.87 4.87
CA MET A 1 10.95 1.24 3.46
C MET A 1 10.01 0.31 2.70
N ILE A 2 9.22 0.85 1.81
CA ILE A 2 8.24 0.05 1.09
C ILE A 2 8.84 -0.52 -0.17
N GLU A 3 8.62 -1.81 -0.39
CA GLU A 3 9.15 -2.51 -1.54
C GLU A 3 8.09 -3.36 -2.19
N VAL A 4 8.35 -3.73 -3.43
CA VAL A 4 7.46 -4.63 -4.15
C VAL A 4 7.34 -5.92 -3.35
N GLY A 5 6.12 -6.38 -3.20
CA GLY A 5 5.85 -7.58 -2.44
C GLY A 5 5.42 -7.34 -1.01
N ASN A 6 5.57 -6.11 -0.53
CA ASN A 6 5.12 -5.80 0.83
C ASN A 6 3.61 -5.74 0.89
N ILE A 7 3.09 -6.10 2.04
CA ILE A 7 1.68 -5.92 2.34
C ILE A 7 1.58 -4.62 3.11
N VAL A 8 0.74 -3.72 2.66
CA VAL A 8 0.63 -2.40 3.25
C VAL A 8 -0.81 -2.04 3.56
N LYS A 9 -0.96 -1.03 4.37
CA LYS A 9 -2.28 -0.46 4.62
C LYS A 9 -2.13 1.04 4.65
N SER A 10 -3.22 1.74 4.43
CA SER A 10 -3.22 3.18 4.47
C SER A 10 -3.12 3.64 5.92
N LYS A 11 -2.38 4.71 6.14
CA LYS A 11 -2.30 5.31 7.46
C LYS A 11 -3.57 6.08 7.78
N TYR A 12 -4.30 6.44 6.76
CA TYR A 12 -5.50 7.26 6.93
C TYR A 12 -6.73 6.39 6.79
N LEU A 13 -7.02 5.64 7.84
CA LEU A 13 -8.19 4.77 7.84
C LEU A 13 -9.43 5.58 8.02
N VAL A 14 -10.44 5.21 7.28
CA VAL A 14 -11.72 5.84 7.43
C VAL A 14 -12.46 5.06 8.51
N GLU A 15 -13.08 5.79 9.39
CA GLU A 15 -13.87 5.23 10.43
C GLU A 15 -14.90 4.28 9.87
N ASN A 16 -15.16 3.23 10.54
CA ASN A 16 -16.16 2.25 10.15
C ASN A 16 -15.78 1.35 9.00
N HIS A 17 -14.53 1.39 8.62
CA HIS A 17 -14.09 0.52 7.56
C HIS A 17 -13.05 -0.42 8.11
N VAL A 18 -13.09 -1.65 7.65
CA VAL A 18 -12.01 -2.55 7.95
C VAL A 18 -10.78 -2.00 7.28
N ALA A 19 -9.66 -2.24 7.89
CA ALA A 19 -8.41 -1.81 7.31
C ALA A 19 -8.27 -2.41 5.93
N ARG A 20 -7.94 -1.60 4.97
CA ARG A 20 -7.74 -2.07 3.62
C ARG A 20 -6.29 -2.42 3.45
N ILE A 21 -6.07 -3.64 3.10
CA ILE A 21 -4.72 -4.15 2.92
C ILE A 21 -4.47 -4.30 1.45
N GLY A 22 -3.30 -3.86 1.02
CA GLY A 22 -2.93 -3.94 -0.38
C GLY A 22 -1.59 -4.57 -0.56
N LEU A 23 -1.30 -4.95 -1.78
CA LEU A 23 -0.04 -5.55 -2.14
C LEU A 23 0.70 -4.59 -3.05
N VAL A 24 1.94 -4.27 -2.69
CA VAL A 24 2.74 -3.38 -3.52
C VAL A 24 3.23 -4.17 -4.73
N VAL A 25 2.86 -3.70 -5.91
CA VAL A 25 3.23 -4.39 -7.13
C VAL A 25 4.28 -3.65 -7.94
N LYS A 26 4.51 -2.38 -7.62
CA LYS A 26 5.49 -1.60 -8.36
C LYS A 26 5.88 -0.38 -7.55
N ILE A 27 7.10 0.05 -7.72
CA ILE A 27 7.58 1.29 -7.09
C ILE A 27 7.87 2.27 -8.21
N GLY A 28 7.49 3.51 -8.01
CA GLY A 28 7.68 4.53 -9.03
C GLY A 28 7.95 5.89 -8.43
N GLY A 29 7.90 6.90 -9.29
CA GLY A 29 8.20 8.25 -8.86
C GLY A 29 9.68 8.52 -8.99
N SER A 30 10.04 9.78 -9.07
CA SER A 30 11.43 10.17 -9.29
C SER A 30 12.31 9.83 -8.08
N LYS A 31 11.73 9.68 -6.92
CA LYS A 31 12.49 9.34 -5.73
C LYS A 31 11.99 8.06 -5.08
N SER A 32 11.34 7.24 -5.86
CA SER A 32 10.76 5.99 -5.35
C SER A 32 9.79 6.26 -4.21
N ASP A 33 9.10 7.37 -4.31
CA ASP A 33 8.18 7.77 -3.26
C ASP A 33 6.74 7.39 -3.53
N LEU A 34 6.49 6.73 -4.64
CA LEU A 34 5.16 6.26 -4.98
C LEU A 34 5.18 4.75 -5.14
N ALA A 35 4.09 4.14 -4.79
CA ALA A 35 3.96 2.70 -4.95
C ALA A 35 2.64 2.41 -5.63
N GLN A 36 2.67 1.49 -6.55
CA GLN A 36 1.44 1.01 -7.16
C GLN A 36 0.99 -0.16 -6.32
N VAL A 37 -0.21 -0.06 -5.82
CA VAL A 37 -0.73 -1.02 -4.86
C VAL A 37 -1.98 -1.66 -5.41
N TYR A 38 -2.03 -2.97 -5.34
CA TYR A 38 -3.22 -3.70 -5.71
C TYR A 38 -4.08 -3.87 -4.46
N TRP A 39 -5.31 -3.44 -4.55
CA TRP A 39 -6.25 -3.52 -3.43
C TRP A 39 -7.26 -4.61 -3.70
N PRO A 40 -7.08 -5.81 -3.13
CA PRO A 40 -8.01 -6.90 -3.41
C PRO A 40 -9.43 -6.58 -3.00
N HIS A 41 -9.58 -5.77 -1.98
CA HIS A 41 -10.89 -5.38 -1.48
C HIS A 41 -11.74 -4.79 -2.60
N SER A 42 -11.16 -3.96 -3.44
CA SER A 42 -11.89 -3.32 -4.53
C SER A 42 -11.46 -3.83 -5.89
N ARG A 43 -10.49 -4.75 -5.90
CA ARG A 43 -9.96 -5.30 -7.15
C ARG A 43 -9.43 -4.21 -8.06
N SER A 44 -8.79 -3.23 -7.47
CA SER A 44 -8.25 -2.13 -8.24
C SER A 44 -6.82 -1.89 -7.86
N THR A 45 -6.13 -1.17 -8.72
CA THR A 45 -4.74 -0.84 -8.53
C THR A 45 -4.60 0.66 -8.63
N GLY A 46 -3.76 1.23 -7.81
CA GLY A 46 -3.57 2.68 -7.88
C GLY A 46 -2.23 3.07 -7.30
N TRP A 47 -1.81 4.28 -7.63
CA TRP A 47 -0.57 4.83 -7.11
C TRP A 47 -0.85 5.56 -5.81
N VAL A 48 -0.04 5.29 -4.81
CA VAL A 48 -0.20 5.89 -3.49
C VAL A 48 1.16 6.33 -3.02
N LYS A 49 1.21 7.42 -2.29
CA LYS A 49 2.47 7.88 -1.75
C LYS A 49 2.92 6.92 -0.66
N CYS A 50 4.18 6.56 -0.69
CA CYS A 50 4.71 5.65 0.30
C CYS A 50 4.56 6.19 1.71
N GLU A 51 4.66 7.50 1.87
CA GLU A 51 4.54 8.09 3.18
C GLU A 51 3.14 7.95 3.78
N ASP A 52 2.16 7.62 2.94
CA ASP A 52 0.78 7.47 3.39
C ASP A 52 0.44 6.03 3.76
N MET A 53 1.42 5.16 3.71
CA MET A 53 1.19 3.76 3.96
C MET A 53 2.16 3.21 4.99
N GLU A 54 1.75 2.12 5.63
CA GLU A 54 2.68 1.40 6.51
C GLU A 54 2.68 -0.05 6.12
N VAL A 55 3.83 -0.67 6.30
CA VAL A 55 3.99 -2.08 6.01
C VAL A 55 3.34 -2.88 7.12
N VAL A 56 2.48 -3.78 6.75
CA VAL A 56 1.77 -4.61 7.70
C VAL A 56 2.42 -5.97 7.81
N ASP A 57 2.97 -6.41 6.74
CA ASP A 57 3.51 -7.73 6.66
C ASP A 57 4.69 -7.92 7.57
N GLU A 58 4.60 -8.87 8.38
CA GLU A 58 5.67 -9.18 9.25
C GLU A 58 6.34 -10.43 8.84
N ALA A 59 6.02 -10.88 7.81
CA ALA A 59 6.56 -12.09 7.33
C ALA A 59 6.36 -13.18 8.31
N ARG A 60 6.13 -13.14 8.41
CA ARG A 60 6.16 -14.04 8.96
C ARG A 60 6.29 -14.53 9.10
#